data_8063481ba441cb5ec0751b0084d6417d
#
_entry.id   8063481ba441cb5ec0751b0084d6417d
#
_cell.length_a   1.000
_cell.length_b   1.000
_cell.length_c   1.000
_cell.angle_alpha   90.00
_cell.angle_beta   90.00
_cell.angle_gamma   90.00
#
_symmetry.space_group_name_H-M   'P 1'
#
loop_
_entity.id
_entity.type
_entity.pdbx_description
1 polymer ?
#
loop_
_entity_poly.entity_id
_entity_poly.type
_entity_poly.pdbx_seq_one_letter_code
_entity_poly.pdbx_strand_id
1 'polypeptide(L)'
;ILHRLNTLTSRVAAYLEEYRFDRALPEIYDFVWHDLCDVYIEEIKHRLYSPEVYGEESREAAVYTLMKAVAQSLQLLAPYTPHVAEEVYSAFYPAGGSIHRVAWPEAEDRHISEEAERLGAIVNGVITRVRRYKAEKGLPLNHELEELSFYADGDAAKAVELARRTIEGTLRVKRLTVERGPFPAEERVLEVVPDYSTIGPEFKGDARKVVEYIKGQKEALAEGLREGRFVFEMGGKRFEILPRHVKEVRREVLSKGARVEILDLPEVKGATLV
;
A
#
# COMPACT_ATOMS: atom_id res chain seq x y z
N ILE A 1 -2.08 -0.22 -16.47
CA ILE A 1 -3.22 0.60 -16.95
C ILE A 1 -3.68 0.17 -18.35
N LEU A 2 -2.78 0.01 -19.34
CA LEU A 2 -3.17 -0.33 -20.72
C LEU A 2 -3.86 -1.70 -20.83
N HIS A 3 -3.44 -2.71 -20.05
CA HIS A 3 -4.14 -3.99 -19.98
C HIS A 3 -5.60 -3.81 -19.54
N ARG A 4 -5.82 -3.08 -18.44
CA ARG A 4 -7.16 -2.80 -17.91
C ARG A 4 -8.04 -2.05 -18.91
N LEU A 5 -7.47 -1.01 -19.55
CA LEU A 5 -8.17 -0.24 -20.57
C LEU A 5 -8.63 -1.12 -21.75
N ASN A 6 -7.76 -1.97 -22.27
CA ASN A 6 -8.08 -2.83 -23.41
C ASN A 6 -9.08 -3.94 -23.05
N THR A 7 -8.95 -4.51 -21.84
CA THR A 7 -9.93 -5.47 -21.32
C THR A 7 -11.30 -4.82 -21.12
N LEU A 8 -11.34 -3.60 -20.57
CA LEU A 8 -12.56 -2.81 -20.44
C LEU A 8 -13.20 -2.55 -21.79
N THR A 9 -12.41 -2.11 -22.77
CA THR A 9 -12.90 -1.81 -24.13
C THR A 9 -13.62 -3.00 -24.74
N SER A 10 -13.02 -4.21 -24.66
CA SER A 10 -13.65 -5.43 -25.17
C SER A 10 -14.95 -5.75 -24.44
N ARG A 11 -14.98 -5.62 -23.11
CA ARG A 11 -16.20 -5.90 -22.32
C ARG A 11 -17.31 -4.90 -22.58
N VAL A 12 -16.97 -3.61 -22.65
CA VAL A 12 -17.95 -2.56 -22.95
C VAL A 12 -18.54 -2.76 -24.33
N ALA A 13 -17.74 -3.08 -25.35
CA ALA A 13 -18.25 -3.39 -26.69
C ALA A 13 -19.27 -4.55 -26.64
N ALA A 14 -18.94 -5.66 -25.97
CA ALA A 14 -19.85 -6.79 -25.82
C ALA A 14 -21.15 -6.41 -25.09
N TYR A 15 -21.06 -5.64 -24.00
CA TYR A 15 -22.26 -5.17 -23.30
C TYR A 15 -23.15 -4.29 -24.15
N LEU A 16 -22.59 -3.41 -24.96
CA LEU A 16 -23.37 -2.52 -25.85
C LEU A 16 -24.05 -3.30 -26.97
N GLU A 17 -23.41 -4.34 -27.53
CA GLU A 17 -24.03 -5.25 -28.52
C GLU A 17 -25.23 -6.00 -27.92
N GLU A 18 -25.17 -6.31 -26.61
CA GLU A 18 -26.27 -6.96 -25.87
C GLU A 18 -27.27 -5.94 -25.29
N TYR A 19 -27.14 -4.65 -25.58
CA TYR A 19 -27.95 -3.56 -24.99
C TYR A 19 -27.89 -3.49 -23.47
N ARG A 20 -26.79 -3.97 -22.87
CA ARG A 20 -26.56 -3.98 -21.43
C ARG A 20 -25.87 -2.68 -20.96
N PHE A 21 -26.50 -1.55 -21.19
CA PHE A 21 -26.02 -0.22 -20.77
C PHE A 21 -25.83 -0.13 -19.26
N ASP A 22 -26.63 -0.86 -18.50
CA ASP A 22 -26.58 -0.98 -17.05
C ASP A 22 -25.27 -1.61 -16.55
N ARG A 23 -24.60 -2.41 -17.36
CA ARG A 23 -23.33 -3.05 -17.05
C ARG A 23 -22.12 -2.24 -17.52
N ALA A 24 -22.20 -1.69 -18.69
CA ALA A 24 -21.09 -0.98 -19.31
C ALA A 24 -20.69 0.30 -18.52
N LEU A 25 -21.66 1.14 -18.14
CA LEU A 25 -21.38 2.41 -17.47
C LEU A 25 -20.64 2.28 -16.12
N PRO A 26 -21.06 1.38 -15.20
CA PRO A 26 -20.31 1.19 -13.94
C PRO A 26 -18.86 0.78 -14.16
N GLU A 27 -18.56 -0.12 -15.10
CA GLU A 27 -17.19 -0.53 -15.38
C GLU A 27 -16.33 0.60 -15.98
N ILE A 28 -16.92 1.43 -16.86
CA ILE A 28 -16.24 2.62 -17.37
C ILE A 28 -15.96 3.60 -16.22
N TYR A 29 -16.93 3.82 -15.34
CA TYR A 29 -16.80 4.69 -14.18
C TYR A 29 -15.68 4.21 -13.24
N ASP A 30 -15.68 2.91 -12.90
CA ASP A 30 -14.69 2.32 -12.00
C ASP A 30 -13.27 2.47 -12.59
N PHE A 31 -13.09 2.22 -13.87
CA PHE A 31 -11.80 2.41 -14.53
C PHE A 31 -11.35 3.88 -14.51
N VAL A 32 -12.24 4.81 -14.92
CA VAL A 32 -11.89 6.23 -15.01
C VAL A 32 -11.58 6.79 -13.63
N TRP A 33 -12.43 6.51 -12.65
CA TRP A 33 -12.28 7.08 -11.31
C TRP A 33 -11.16 6.41 -10.51
N HIS A 34 -11.21 5.09 -10.40
CA HIS A 34 -10.27 4.38 -9.52
C HIS A 34 -8.96 4.01 -10.20
N ASP A 35 -8.99 3.44 -11.40
CA ASP A 35 -7.74 3.01 -12.05
C ASP A 35 -6.95 4.17 -12.66
N LEU A 36 -7.64 5.08 -13.37
CA LEU A 36 -6.98 6.17 -14.05
C LEU A 36 -6.69 7.35 -13.11
N CYS A 37 -7.74 7.90 -12.44
CA CYS A 37 -7.58 9.12 -11.64
C CYS A 37 -6.91 8.86 -10.28
N ASP A 38 -7.39 7.89 -9.50
CA ASP A 38 -6.88 7.67 -8.14
C ASP A 38 -5.51 6.99 -8.11
N VAL A 39 -5.21 6.15 -9.11
CA VAL A 39 -3.98 5.34 -9.15
C VAL A 39 -3.02 5.85 -10.20
N TYR A 40 -3.31 5.68 -11.48
CA TYR A 40 -2.34 5.89 -12.55
C TYR A 40 -1.82 7.32 -12.64
N ILE A 41 -2.68 8.32 -12.55
CA ILE A 41 -2.25 9.74 -12.59
C ILE A 41 -1.30 10.03 -11.43
N GLU A 42 -1.60 9.52 -10.23
CA GLU A 42 -0.72 9.70 -9.07
C GLU A 42 0.64 9.03 -9.25
N GLU A 43 0.67 7.84 -9.84
CA GLU A 43 1.89 7.07 -10.10
C GLU A 43 2.82 7.72 -11.11
N ILE A 44 2.30 8.52 -12.05
CA ILE A 44 3.12 9.15 -13.09
C ILE A 44 3.52 10.60 -12.79
N LYS A 45 2.99 11.23 -11.74
CA LYS A 45 3.27 12.65 -11.43
C LYS A 45 4.77 12.95 -11.35
N HIS A 46 5.55 12.12 -10.70
CA HIS A 46 7.00 12.30 -10.59
C HIS A 46 7.70 12.32 -11.97
N ARG A 47 7.22 11.51 -12.93
CA ARG A 47 7.75 11.48 -14.30
C ARG A 47 7.36 12.74 -15.10
N LEU A 48 6.15 13.26 -14.86
CA LEU A 48 5.65 14.45 -15.56
C LEU A 48 6.32 15.74 -15.07
N TYR A 49 6.56 15.86 -13.77
CA TYR A 49 7.02 17.10 -13.14
C TYR A 49 8.53 17.17 -12.89
N SER A 50 9.24 16.05 -12.99
CA SER A 50 10.69 15.99 -12.76
C SER A 50 11.43 15.20 -13.85
N PRO A 51 11.31 15.59 -15.13
CA PRO A 51 11.97 14.90 -16.23
C PRO A 51 13.50 14.94 -16.13
N GLU A 52 14.07 15.92 -15.45
CA GLU A 52 15.51 16.02 -15.16
C GLU A 52 16.03 14.87 -14.27
N VAL A 53 15.15 14.25 -13.45
CA VAL A 53 15.47 13.12 -12.57
C VAL A 53 15.11 11.79 -13.22
N TYR A 54 13.94 11.71 -13.84
CA TYR A 54 13.37 10.45 -14.34
C TYR A 54 13.60 10.22 -15.84
N GLY A 55 14.06 11.21 -16.57
CA GLY A 55 14.34 11.18 -18.01
C GLY A 55 13.16 11.64 -18.88
N GLU A 56 13.47 12.37 -19.95
CA GLU A 56 12.46 12.89 -20.90
C GLU A 56 11.71 11.76 -21.62
N GLU A 57 12.40 10.69 -22.02
CA GLU A 57 11.75 9.51 -22.62
C GLU A 57 10.72 8.87 -21.68
N SER A 58 11.01 8.82 -20.38
CA SER A 58 10.06 8.34 -19.36
C SER A 58 8.84 9.25 -19.27
N ARG A 59 9.03 10.57 -19.35
CA ARG A 59 7.95 11.56 -19.37
C ARG A 59 7.08 11.40 -20.61
N GLU A 60 7.69 11.31 -21.78
CA GLU A 60 6.97 11.14 -23.05
C GLU A 60 6.13 9.84 -23.06
N ALA A 61 6.68 8.74 -22.56
CA ALA A 61 5.94 7.48 -22.43
C ALA A 61 4.75 7.60 -21.45
N ALA A 62 4.91 8.35 -20.35
CA ALA A 62 3.82 8.61 -19.42
C ALA A 62 2.72 9.48 -20.04
N VAL A 63 3.11 10.55 -20.76
CA VAL A 63 2.17 11.43 -21.47
C VAL A 63 1.42 10.63 -22.54
N TYR A 64 2.12 9.87 -23.37
CA TYR A 64 1.48 9.04 -24.40
C TYR A 64 0.44 8.09 -23.81
N THR A 65 0.81 7.38 -22.76
CA THR A 65 -0.10 6.42 -22.10
C THR A 65 -1.30 7.12 -21.47
N LEU A 66 -1.08 8.27 -20.82
CA LEU A 66 -2.16 9.07 -20.25
C LEU A 66 -3.12 9.57 -21.31
N MET A 67 -2.60 10.17 -22.38
CA MET A 67 -3.42 10.70 -23.47
C MET A 67 -4.23 9.59 -24.14
N LYS A 68 -3.64 8.42 -24.37
CA LYS A 68 -4.34 7.25 -24.88
C LYS A 68 -5.48 6.81 -23.94
N ALA A 69 -5.20 6.70 -22.64
CA ALA A 69 -6.19 6.30 -21.66
C ALA A 69 -7.36 7.30 -21.57
N VAL A 70 -7.06 8.59 -21.59
CA VAL A 70 -8.08 9.66 -21.58
C VAL A 70 -8.93 9.63 -22.85
N ALA A 71 -8.29 9.59 -24.04
CA ALA A 71 -9.03 9.57 -25.31
C ALA A 71 -9.97 8.37 -25.42
N GLN A 72 -9.48 7.18 -25.10
CA GLN A 72 -10.28 5.96 -25.19
C GLN A 72 -11.40 5.93 -24.12
N SER A 73 -11.14 6.43 -22.92
CA SER A 73 -12.18 6.60 -21.89
C SER A 73 -13.29 7.55 -22.34
N LEU A 74 -12.93 8.68 -22.98
CA LEU A 74 -13.92 9.61 -23.54
C LEU A 74 -14.78 8.96 -24.64
N GLN A 75 -14.16 8.16 -25.51
CA GLN A 75 -14.90 7.40 -26.53
C GLN A 75 -15.89 6.41 -25.90
N LEU A 76 -15.50 5.67 -24.86
CA LEU A 76 -16.38 4.76 -24.13
C LEU A 76 -17.49 5.49 -23.39
N LEU A 77 -17.26 6.71 -22.89
CA LEU A 77 -18.26 7.55 -22.21
C LEU A 77 -19.18 8.30 -23.16
N ALA A 78 -18.78 8.52 -24.43
CA ALA A 78 -19.53 9.34 -25.38
C ALA A 78 -21.00 8.94 -25.54
N PRO A 79 -21.40 7.65 -25.55
CA PRO A 79 -22.81 7.25 -25.59
C PRO A 79 -23.63 7.68 -24.36
N TYR A 80 -22.97 7.88 -23.20
CA TYR A 80 -23.63 8.21 -21.93
C TYR A 80 -23.59 9.70 -21.61
N THR A 81 -22.49 10.35 -21.94
CA THR A 81 -22.25 11.77 -21.65
C THR A 81 -21.79 12.52 -22.90
N PRO A 82 -22.63 12.59 -23.96
CA PRO A 82 -22.21 13.04 -25.29
C PRO A 82 -21.62 14.45 -25.29
N HIS A 83 -22.26 15.39 -24.59
CA HIS A 83 -21.80 16.79 -24.58
C HIS A 83 -20.48 16.98 -23.83
N VAL A 84 -20.31 16.32 -22.68
CA VAL A 84 -19.07 16.40 -21.89
C VAL A 84 -17.94 15.72 -22.64
N ALA A 85 -18.18 14.54 -23.22
CA ALA A 85 -17.18 13.83 -24.00
C ALA A 85 -16.72 14.65 -25.22
N GLU A 86 -17.62 15.30 -25.94
CA GLU A 86 -17.30 16.18 -27.07
C GLU A 86 -16.47 17.37 -26.64
N GLU A 87 -16.87 18.07 -25.58
CA GLU A 87 -16.19 19.28 -25.11
C GLU A 87 -14.74 18.97 -24.68
N VAL A 88 -14.57 17.92 -23.88
CA VAL A 88 -13.24 17.52 -23.42
C VAL A 88 -12.39 17.02 -24.58
N TYR A 89 -12.95 16.17 -25.46
CA TYR A 89 -12.23 15.66 -26.62
C TYR A 89 -11.76 16.78 -27.55
N SER A 90 -12.61 17.75 -27.85
CA SER A 90 -12.29 18.89 -28.72
C SER A 90 -11.17 19.78 -28.14
N ALA A 91 -11.10 19.90 -26.81
CA ALA A 91 -10.03 20.63 -26.13
C ALA A 91 -8.65 19.95 -26.30
N PHE A 92 -8.60 18.65 -26.29
CA PHE A 92 -7.35 17.88 -26.46
C PHE A 92 -6.99 17.64 -27.95
N TYR A 93 -7.99 17.54 -28.81
CA TYR A 93 -7.84 17.19 -30.25
C TYR A 93 -8.53 18.17 -31.14
N PRO A 94 -8.13 19.48 -31.16
CA PRO A 94 -8.84 20.53 -31.88
C PRO A 94 -8.91 20.30 -33.39
N ALA A 95 -7.97 19.56 -33.97
CA ALA A 95 -7.97 19.17 -35.39
C ALA A 95 -8.64 17.81 -35.65
N GLY A 96 -9.07 17.07 -34.58
CA GLY A 96 -9.58 15.70 -34.68
C GLY A 96 -11.05 15.60 -35.12
N GLY A 97 -11.77 16.71 -35.23
CA GLY A 97 -13.21 16.69 -35.47
C GLY A 97 -14.01 16.27 -34.23
N SER A 98 -15.26 15.85 -34.44
CA SER A 98 -16.15 15.41 -33.35
C SER A 98 -15.83 14.00 -32.91
N ILE A 99 -15.84 13.74 -31.58
CA ILE A 99 -15.68 12.41 -31.00
C ILE A 99 -16.76 11.43 -31.50
N HIS A 100 -17.95 11.94 -31.84
CA HIS A 100 -19.07 11.13 -32.33
C HIS A 100 -18.89 10.65 -33.79
N ARG A 101 -17.81 11.09 -34.45
CA ARG A 101 -17.42 10.67 -35.80
C ARG A 101 -16.14 9.85 -35.82
N VAL A 102 -15.49 9.69 -34.67
CA VAL A 102 -14.33 8.80 -34.51
C VAL A 102 -14.81 7.35 -34.47
N ALA A 103 -14.01 6.43 -35.01
CA ALA A 103 -14.32 5.01 -34.92
C ALA A 103 -14.39 4.54 -33.45
N TRP A 104 -15.28 3.57 -33.19
CA TRP A 104 -15.34 2.96 -31.88
C TRP A 104 -13.99 2.36 -31.50
N PRO A 105 -13.54 2.53 -30.24
CA PRO A 105 -12.22 2.04 -29.84
C PRO A 105 -12.18 0.50 -29.86
N GLU A 106 -11.10 -0.03 -30.39
CA GLU A 106 -10.83 -1.46 -30.40
C GLU A 106 -9.73 -1.82 -29.41
N ALA A 107 -9.84 -3.01 -28.80
CA ALA A 107 -8.77 -3.51 -27.94
C ALA A 107 -7.55 -3.92 -28.75
N GLU A 108 -6.37 -3.55 -28.28
CA GLU A 108 -5.10 -3.89 -28.90
C GLU A 108 -4.43 -5.04 -28.13
N ASP A 109 -4.37 -6.23 -28.72
CA ASP A 109 -3.81 -7.44 -28.09
C ASP A 109 -2.39 -7.23 -27.53
N ARG A 110 -1.57 -6.39 -28.18
CA ARG A 110 -0.21 -6.05 -27.71
C ARG A 110 -0.18 -5.40 -26.33
N HIS A 111 -1.30 -4.85 -25.86
CA HIS A 111 -1.42 -4.23 -24.56
C HIS A 111 -2.10 -5.14 -23.52
N ILE A 112 -2.53 -6.34 -23.91
CA ILE A 112 -3.13 -7.31 -23.02
C ILE A 112 -2.03 -8.20 -22.43
N SER A 113 -1.79 -8.12 -21.14
CA SER A 113 -0.78 -8.89 -20.42
C SER A 113 -1.22 -9.19 -18.99
N GLU A 114 -1.58 -10.44 -18.74
CA GLU A 114 -1.95 -10.89 -17.38
C GLU A 114 -0.76 -10.82 -16.41
N GLU A 115 0.47 -11.00 -16.90
CA GLU A 115 1.66 -10.81 -16.08
C GLU A 115 1.79 -9.37 -15.63
N ALA A 116 1.62 -8.40 -16.52
CA ALA A 116 1.67 -6.97 -16.19
C ALA A 116 0.56 -6.59 -15.22
N GLU A 117 -0.64 -7.16 -15.35
CA GLU A 117 -1.75 -6.95 -14.40
C GLU A 117 -1.40 -7.49 -13.00
N ARG A 118 -0.91 -8.73 -12.94
CA ARG A 118 -0.53 -9.36 -11.66
C ARG A 118 0.60 -8.60 -10.96
N LEU A 119 1.66 -8.24 -11.67
CA LEU A 119 2.77 -7.48 -11.10
C LEU A 119 2.35 -6.05 -10.73
N GLY A 120 1.53 -5.41 -11.56
CA GLY A 120 0.98 -4.08 -11.29
C GLY A 120 0.10 -4.04 -10.04
N ALA A 121 -0.73 -5.05 -9.82
CA ALA A 121 -1.56 -5.17 -8.62
C ALA A 121 -0.71 -5.19 -7.33
N ILE A 122 0.44 -5.88 -7.34
CA ILE A 122 1.38 -5.89 -6.22
C ILE A 122 1.95 -4.49 -5.97
N VAL A 123 2.39 -3.81 -7.01
CA VAL A 123 2.94 -2.44 -6.91
C VAL A 123 1.90 -1.47 -6.35
N ASN A 124 0.67 -1.53 -6.86
CA ASN A 124 -0.44 -0.69 -6.39
C ASN A 124 -0.77 -0.98 -4.93
N GLY A 125 -0.71 -2.24 -4.50
CA GLY A 125 -0.88 -2.64 -3.10
C GLY A 125 0.17 -1.98 -2.20
N VAL A 126 1.45 -2.02 -2.58
CA VAL A 126 2.54 -1.36 -1.84
C VAL A 126 2.31 0.15 -1.76
N ILE A 127 2.04 0.80 -2.89
CA ILE A 127 1.81 2.26 -2.94
C ILE A 127 0.61 2.65 -2.06
N THR A 128 -0.50 1.94 -2.20
CA THR A 128 -1.72 2.20 -1.42
C THR A 128 -1.47 2.02 0.08
N ARG A 129 -0.75 0.96 0.48
CA ARG A 129 -0.47 0.70 1.89
C ARG A 129 0.41 1.78 2.52
N VAL A 130 1.44 2.24 1.82
CA VAL A 130 2.31 3.32 2.32
C VAL A 130 1.57 4.67 2.36
N ARG A 131 0.75 4.98 1.36
CA ARG A 131 -0.11 6.19 1.38
C ARG A 131 -1.07 6.18 2.56
N ARG A 132 -1.67 5.02 2.84
CA ARG A 132 -2.52 4.81 4.01
C ARG A 132 -1.75 5.00 5.31
N TYR A 133 -0.56 4.45 5.42
CA TYR A 133 0.32 4.66 6.58
C TYR A 133 0.61 6.14 6.82
N LYS A 134 0.96 6.90 5.77
CA LYS A 134 1.16 8.35 5.89
C LYS A 134 -0.10 9.04 6.43
N ALA A 135 -1.28 8.69 5.94
CA ALA A 135 -2.55 9.24 6.42
C ALA A 135 -2.83 8.85 7.88
N GLU A 136 -2.60 7.61 8.28
CA GLU A 136 -2.75 7.11 9.66
C GLU A 136 -1.82 7.86 10.65
N LYS A 137 -0.64 8.28 10.18
CA LYS A 137 0.32 9.07 10.96
C LYS A 137 0.11 10.59 10.87
N GLY A 138 -0.90 11.04 10.12
CA GLY A 138 -1.12 12.48 9.88
C GLY A 138 -0.03 13.13 9.03
N LEU A 139 0.74 12.34 8.28
CA LEU A 139 1.78 12.84 7.39
C LEU A 139 1.18 13.24 6.04
N PRO A 140 1.60 14.35 5.44
CA PRO A 140 1.17 14.70 4.09
C PRO A 140 1.69 13.67 3.08
N LEU A 141 0.96 13.46 1.97
CA LEU A 141 1.34 12.48 0.95
C LEU A 141 2.73 12.75 0.34
N ASN A 142 3.13 14.03 0.29
CA ASN A 142 4.45 14.44 -0.19
C ASN A 142 5.56 14.37 0.88
N HIS A 143 5.27 13.87 2.07
CA HIS A 143 6.30 13.64 3.11
C HIS A 143 7.34 12.64 2.60
N GLU A 144 8.62 12.99 2.73
CA GLU A 144 9.71 12.11 2.34
C GLU A 144 9.92 11.01 3.39
N LEU A 145 10.12 9.79 2.91
CA LEU A 145 10.52 8.64 3.73
C LEU A 145 12.01 8.36 3.48
N GLU A 146 12.77 8.21 4.54
CA GLU A 146 14.22 7.93 4.44
C GLU A 146 14.49 6.55 3.83
N GLU A 147 13.74 5.54 4.29
CA GLU A 147 13.92 4.16 3.86
C GLU A 147 12.58 3.42 3.84
N LEU A 148 12.42 2.57 2.87
CA LEU A 148 11.33 1.61 2.74
C LEU A 148 11.96 0.27 2.38
N SER A 149 11.75 -0.76 3.20
CA SER A 149 12.27 -2.10 2.97
C SER A 149 11.13 -3.06 2.65
N PHE A 150 11.27 -3.79 1.57
CA PHE A 150 10.29 -4.78 1.11
C PHE A 150 10.93 -6.17 1.13
N TYR A 151 10.36 -7.05 1.94
CA TYR A 151 10.81 -8.44 2.08
C TYR A 151 9.80 -9.36 1.42
N ALA A 152 10.22 -10.03 0.36
CA ALA A 152 9.37 -10.98 -0.37
C ALA A 152 10.19 -11.87 -1.31
N ASP A 153 9.56 -12.93 -1.79
CA ASP A 153 10.10 -13.81 -2.82
C ASP A 153 9.27 -13.76 -4.12
N GLY A 154 9.77 -14.41 -5.16
CA GLY A 154 9.06 -14.65 -6.41
C GLY A 154 8.57 -13.39 -7.12
N ASP A 155 7.30 -13.41 -7.55
CA ASP A 155 6.68 -12.33 -8.31
C ASP A 155 6.56 -11.02 -7.51
N ALA A 156 6.43 -11.10 -6.18
CA ALA A 156 6.33 -9.91 -5.35
C ALA A 156 7.66 -9.11 -5.36
N ALA A 157 8.78 -9.77 -5.13
CA ALA A 157 10.09 -9.14 -5.22
C ALA A 157 10.37 -8.62 -6.65
N LYS A 158 10.03 -9.42 -7.68
CA LYS A 158 10.17 -9.01 -9.09
C LYS A 158 9.37 -7.75 -9.41
N ALA A 159 8.11 -7.68 -8.97
CA ALA A 159 7.22 -6.54 -9.22
C ALA A 159 7.77 -5.24 -8.63
N VAL A 160 8.18 -5.29 -7.35
CA VAL A 160 8.72 -4.12 -6.65
C VAL A 160 10.05 -3.67 -7.25
N GLU A 161 10.91 -4.62 -7.64
CA GLU A 161 12.20 -4.28 -8.27
C GLU A 161 12.01 -3.63 -9.65
N LEU A 162 11.12 -4.17 -10.50
CA LEU A 162 10.79 -3.58 -11.80
C LEU A 162 10.18 -2.19 -11.69
N ALA A 163 9.35 -1.95 -10.65
CA ALA A 163 8.68 -0.69 -10.42
C ALA A 163 9.42 0.24 -9.43
N ARG A 164 10.67 -0.08 -9.06
CA ARG A 164 11.47 0.66 -8.07
C ARG A 164 11.34 2.18 -8.22
N ARG A 165 11.66 2.71 -9.41
CA ARG A 165 11.60 4.15 -9.67
C ARG A 165 10.19 4.74 -9.53
N THR A 166 9.16 3.97 -9.89
CA THR A 166 7.76 4.38 -9.73
C THR A 166 7.39 4.47 -8.26
N ILE A 167 7.76 3.46 -7.46
CA ILE A 167 7.50 3.43 -6.02
C ILE A 167 8.24 4.57 -5.31
N GLU A 168 9.55 4.71 -5.56
CA GLU A 168 10.37 5.78 -4.99
C GLU A 168 9.82 7.17 -5.32
N GLY A 169 9.49 7.40 -6.60
CA GLY A 169 8.96 8.69 -7.06
C GLY A 169 7.57 9.00 -6.52
N THR A 170 6.65 8.03 -6.56
CA THR A 170 5.26 8.22 -6.11
C THR A 170 5.18 8.41 -4.59
N LEU A 171 5.98 7.66 -3.84
CA LEU A 171 5.97 7.68 -2.38
C LEU A 171 6.98 8.66 -1.77
N ARG A 172 7.85 9.25 -2.57
CA ARG A 172 8.98 10.07 -2.13
C ARG A 172 9.87 9.33 -1.13
N VAL A 173 10.28 8.14 -1.50
CA VAL A 173 11.21 7.31 -0.73
C VAL A 173 12.62 7.56 -1.21
N LYS A 174 13.55 7.88 -0.31
CA LYS A 174 14.96 8.10 -0.66
C LYS A 174 15.70 6.80 -0.97
N ARG A 175 15.35 5.73 -0.25
CA ARG A 175 15.95 4.41 -0.43
C ARG A 175 14.90 3.33 -0.34
N LEU A 176 14.66 2.62 -1.43
CA LEU A 176 13.86 1.39 -1.47
C LEU A 176 14.81 0.19 -1.50
N THR A 177 14.70 -0.70 -0.50
CA THR A 177 15.42 -1.98 -0.49
C THR A 177 14.44 -3.12 -0.74
N VAL A 178 14.85 -4.08 -1.56
CA VAL A 178 14.11 -5.32 -1.80
C VAL A 178 14.97 -6.49 -1.36
N GLU A 179 14.53 -7.18 -0.33
CA GLU A 179 15.25 -8.31 0.26
C GLU A 179 14.43 -9.59 0.12
N ARG A 180 15.11 -10.72 -0.09
CA ARG A 180 14.44 -12.02 -0.22
C ARG A 180 14.26 -12.68 1.13
N GLY A 181 13.17 -13.43 1.24
CA GLY A 181 12.82 -14.15 2.46
C GLY A 181 12.03 -13.32 3.46
N PRO A 182 11.77 -13.89 4.64
CA PRO A 182 11.00 -13.22 5.68
C PRO A 182 11.79 -12.09 6.34
N PHE A 183 11.08 -11.07 6.79
CA PHE A 183 11.68 -9.98 7.56
C PHE A 183 12.29 -10.50 8.87
N PRO A 184 13.60 -10.25 9.15
CA PRO A 184 14.25 -10.65 10.40
C PRO A 184 13.86 -9.65 11.51
N ALA A 185 12.69 -9.81 12.09
CA ALA A 185 12.19 -8.95 13.15
C ALA A 185 12.93 -9.22 14.46
N GLU A 186 13.54 -8.20 15.03
CA GLU A 186 14.04 -8.19 16.40
C GLU A 186 13.03 -7.44 17.27
N GLU A 187 12.30 -8.18 18.15
CA GLU A 187 11.40 -7.54 19.10
C GLU A 187 12.15 -7.16 20.38
N ARG A 188 11.97 -5.93 20.81
CA ARG A 188 12.44 -5.44 22.11
C ARG A 188 11.27 -4.96 22.94
N VAL A 189 11.26 -5.36 24.22
CA VAL A 189 10.25 -4.88 25.16
C VAL A 189 10.62 -3.47 25.64
N LEU A 190 9.79 -2.49 25.30
CA LEU A 190 9.95 -1.12 25.76
C LEU A 190 9.56 -0.95 27.22
N GLU A 191 8.33 -1.37 27.51
CA GLU A 191 7.71 -1.15 28.79
C GLU A 191 6.71 -2.26 29.10
N VAL A 192 6.62 -2.61 30.36
CA VAL A 192 5.54 -3.42 30.92
C VAL A 192 4.66 -2.50 31.78
N VAL A 193 3.38 -2.45 31.47
CA VAL A 193 2.40 -1.66 32.22
C VAL A 193 1.70 -2.60 33.21
N PRO A 194 1.99 -2.51 34.53
CA PRO A 194 1.36 -3.36 35.54
C PRO A 194 -0.12 -3.03 35.69
N ASP A 195 -0.93 -4.04 35.98
CA ASP A 195 -2.32 -3.82 36.39
C ASP A 195 -2.38 -3.69 37.92
N TYR A 196 -2.44 -2.43 38.38
CA TYR A 196 -2.49 -2.13 39.81
C TYR A 196 -3.79 -2.61 40.47
N SER A 197 -4.86 -2.83 39.72
CA SER A 197 -6.14 -3.31 40.25
C SER A 197 -6.08 -4.76 40.69
N THR A 198 -5.19 -5.55 40.10
CA THR A 198 -4.97 -6.96 40.42
C THR A 198 -3.74 -7.16 41.33
N ILE A 199 -2.65 -6.43 41.06
CA ILE A 199 -1.41 -6.53 41.84
C ILE A 199 -1.61 -6.08 43.28
N GLY A 200 -2.33 -4.98 43.49
CA GLY A 200 -2.55 -4.41 44.83
C GLY A 200 -3.21 -5.40 45.80
N PRO A 201 -4.38 -5.95 45.50
CA PRO A 201 -5.09 -6.90 46.34
C PRO A 201 -4.33 -8.20 46.56
N GLU A 202 -3.60 -8.72 45.54
CA GLU A 202 -2.92 -10.01 45.59
C GLU A 202 -1.62 -9.95 46.38
N PHE A 203 -0.78 -8.92 46.12
CA PHE A 203 0.56 -8.84 46.75
C PHE A 203 0.62 -7.87 47.96
N LYS A 204 -0.45 -7.17 48.24
CA LYS A 204 -0.63 -6.33 49.47
C LYS A 204 0.61 -5.46 49.78
N GLY A 205 1.24 -5.66 50.92
CA GLY A 205 2.41 -4.91 51.37
C GLY A 205 3.64 -5.05 50.48
N ASP A 206 3.74 -6.09 49.68
CA ASP A 206 4.85 -6.33 48.75
C ASP A 206 4.58 -5.79 47.34
N ALA A 207 3.34 -5.31 47.03
CA ALA A 207 2.91 -4.88 45.70
C ALA A 207 3.85 -3.87 45.05
N ARG A 208 4.32 -2.86 45.78
CA ARG A 208 5.24 -1.84 45.26
C ARG A 208 6.58 -2.44 44.81
N LYS A 209 7.13 -3.35 45.62
CA LYS A 209 8.40 -4.04 45.33
C LYS A 209 8.27 -4.98 44.15
N VAL A 210 7.13 -5.69 44.04
CA VAL A 210 6.82 -6.55 42.92
C VAL A 210 6.73 -5.74 41.61
N VAL A 211 6.05 -4.59 41.61
CA VAL A 211 5.97 -3.70 40.45
C VAL A 211 7.36 -3.18 40.03
N GLU A 212 8.19 -2.79 40.98
CA GLU A 212 9.53 -2.30 40.68
C GLU A 212 10.42 -3.41 40.09
N TYR A 213 10.32 -4.63 40.62
CA TYR A 213 11.05 -5.80 40.14
C TYR A 213 10.65 -6.16 38.70
N ILE A 214 9.34 -6.28 38.43
CA ILE A 214 8.86 -6.66 37.10
C ILE A 214 9.18 -5.61 36.03
N LYS A 215 9.19 -4.32 36.38
CA LYS A 215 9.63 -3.25 35.47
C LYS A 215 11.13 -3.34 35.15
N GLY A 216 11.95 -3.79 36.09
CA GLY A 216 13.38 -4.02 35.87
C GLY A 216 13.68 -5.28 35.04
N GLN A 217 12.79 -6.25 35.03
CA GLN A 217 12.95 -7.54 34.34
C GLN A 217 11.98 -7.70 33.16
N LYS A 218 11.79 -6.63 32.41
CA LYS A 218 10.74 -6.51 31.39
C LYS A 218 10.81 -7.58 30.29
N GLU A 219 12.01 -7.95 29.81
CA GLU A 219 12.22 -8.98 28.79
C GLU A 219 11.86 -10.37 29.34
N ALA A 220 12.44 -10.75 30.48
CA ALA A 220 12.18 -12.04 31.13
C ALA A 220 10.70 -12.19 31.52
N LEU A 221 10.09 -11.11 32.02
CA LEU A 221 8.66 -11.10 32.32
C LEU A 221 7.82 -11.33 31.06
N ALA A 222 8.13 -10.61 29.96
CA ALA A 222 7.37 -10.74 28.72
C ALA A 222 7.48 -12.13 28.10
N GLU A 223 8.63 -12.80 28.26
CA GLU A 223 8.84 -14.19 27.85
C GLU A 223 8.07 -15.16 28.74
N GLY A 224 8.19 -15.04 30.05
CA GLY A 224 7.44 -15.88 31.00
C GLY A 224 5.92 -15.76 30.85
N LEU A 225 5.41 -14.56 30.52
CA LEU A 225 3.98 -14.37 30.26
C LEU A 225 3.51 -15.01 28.95
N ARG A 226 4.37 -15.21 27.95
CA ARG A 226 4.07 -16.03 26.76
C ARG A 226 3.87 -17.52 27.13
N GLU A 227 4.59 -17.99 28.15
CA GLU A 227 4.46 -19.35 28.72
C GLU A 227 3.33 -19.45 29.75
N GLY A 228 2.62 -18.36 30.00
CA GLY A 228 1.47 -18.27 30.91
C GLY A 228 1.79 -17.75 32.30
N ARG A 229 3.07 -17.71 32.73
CA ARG A 229 3.46 -17.20 34.06
C ARG A 229 4.93 -16.79 34.12
N PHE A 230 5.21 -15.83 34.96
CA PHE A 230 6.58 -15.46 35.33
C PHE A 230 6.78 -15.63 36.85
N VAL A 231 7.79 -16.39 37.25
CA VAL A 231 8.06 -16.72 38.65
C VAL A 231 9.42 -16.18 39.04
N PHE A 232 9.49 -15.53 40.22
CA PHE A 232 10.74 -15.05 40.79
C PHE A 232 10.76 -15.08 42.30
N GLU A 233 11.94 -14.97 42.90
CA GLU A 233 12.10 -14.92 44.35
C GLU A 233 12.66 -13.55 44.77
N MET A 234 12.10 -12.98 45.80
CA MET A 234 12.54 -11.69 46.33
C MET A 234 12.32 -11.65 47.85
N GLY A 235 13.38 -11.35 48.61
CA GLY A 235 13.31 -11.30 50.08
C GLY A 235 12.91 -12.63 50.75
N GLY A 236 13.30 -13.75 50.16
CA GLY A 236 12.98 -15.12 50.66
C GLY A 236 11.54 -15.55 50.42
N LYS A 237 10.76 -14.79 49.63
CA LYS A 237 9.41 -15.12 49.19
C LYS A 237 9.39 -15.37 47.69
N ARG A 238 8.59 -16.37 47.29
CA ARG A 238 8.31 -16.67 45.87
C ARG A 238 7.08 -15.91 45.41
N PHE A 239 7.20 -15.26 44.27
CA PHE A 239 6.14 -14.49 43.61
C PHE A 239 5.86 -15.08 42.22
N GLU A 240 4.59 -15.08 41.85
CA GLU A 240 4.13 -15.54 40.54
C GLU A 240 3.29 -14.42 39.87
N ILE A 241 3.74 -14.02 38.69
CA ILE A 241 3.04 -13.03 37.87
C ILE A 241 2.34 -13.76 36.75
N LEU A 242 1.04 -13.50 36.62
CA LEU A 242 0.17 -14.05 35.60
C LEU A 242 -0.23 -12.94 34.60
N PRO A 243 -0.73 -13.29 33.41
CA PRO A 243 -1.18 -12.29 32.42
C PRO A 243 -2.15 -11.21 32.98
N ARG A 244 -3.01 -11.58 33.93
CA ARG A 244 -3.93 -10.65 34.60
C ARG A 244 -3.26 -9.52 35.41
N HIS A 245 -1.99 -9.71 35.78
CA HIS A 245 -1.23 -8.70 36.54
C HIS A 245 -0.55 -7.66 35.66
N VAL A 246 -0.67 -7.81 34.33
CA VAL A 246 -0.08 -6.91 33.34
C VAL A 246 -1.18 -6.44 32.41
N LYS A 247 -1.35 -5.12 32.35
CA LYS A 247 -2.34 -4.49 31.50
C LYS A 247 -1.90 -4.47 30.03
N GLU A 248 -0.61 -4.24 29.81
CA GLU A 248 -0.02 -4.10 28.49
C GLU A 248 1.48 -4.38 28.51
N VAL A 249 2.00 -5.06 27.48
CA VAL A 249 3.43 -5.17 27.19
C VAL A 249 3.70 -4.42 25.89
N ARG A 250 4.34 -3.25 26.01
CA ARG A 250 4.72 -2.45 24.86
C ARG A 250 6.01 -2.97 24.27
N ARG A 251 6.00 -3.21 22.97
CA ARG A 251 7.15 -3.68 22.21
C ARG A 251 7.46 -2.73 21.08
N GLU A 252 8.71 -2.69 20.70
CA GLU A 252 9.16 -2.09 19.45
C GLU A 252 9.79 -3.17 18.57
N VAL A 253 9.69 -2.97 17.27
CA VAL A 253 10.38 -3.79 16.30
C VAL A 253 11.63 -3.04 15.85
N LEU A 254 12.74 -3.74 15.83
CA LEU A 254 14.02 -3.22 15.38
C LEU A 254 14.46 -3.95 14.12
N SER A 255 15.08 -3.21 13.22
CA SER A 255 15.86 -3.75 12.10
C SER A 255 17.23 -3.10 12.10
N LYS A 256 18.28 -3.92 12.17
CA LYS A 256 19.67 -3.43 12.20
C LYS A 256 19.91 -2.37 13.31
N GLY A 257 19.22 -2.51 14.44
CA GLY A 257 19.31 -1.60 15.59
C GLY A 257 18.48 -0.31 15.49
N ALA A 258 17.80 -0.06 14.38
CA ALA A 258 16.87 1.07 14.22
C ALA A 258 15.42 0.64 14.47
N ARG A 259 14.63 1.52 15.08
CA ARG A 259 13.21 1.30 15.25
C ARG A 259 12.51 1.38 13.91
N VAL A 260 11.68 0.39 13.62
CA VAL A 260 10.91 0.29 12.36
C VAL A 260 9.43 0.01 12.64
N GLU A 261 8.60 0.29 11.66
CA GLU A 261 7.18 -0.06 11.68
C GLU A 261 6.89 -1.07 10.57
N ILE A 262 6.25 -2.17 10.92
CA ILE A 262 5.82 -3.19 9.97
C ILE A 262 4.46 -2.80 9.42
N LEU A 263 4.33 -2.81 8.10
CA LEU A 263 3.09 -2.56 7.40
C LEU A 263 2.59 -3.86 6.78
N ASP A 264 1.42 -4.32 7.19
CA ASP A 264 0.80 -5.52 6.62
C ASP A 264 0.37 -5.27 5.17
N LEU A 265 0.61 -6.26 4.31
CA LEU A 265 0.21 -6.30 2.91
C LEU A 265 -0.67 -7.53 2.67
N PRO A 266 -1.95 -7.48 3.04
CA PRO A 266 -2.84 -8.66 2.96
C PRO A 266 -3.04 -9.16 1.53
N GLU A 267 -2.89 -8.27 0.54
CA GLU A 267 -3.00 -8.61 -0.88
C GLU A 267 -1.78 -9.37 -1.42
N VAL A 268 -0.64 -9.33 -0.70
CA VAL A 268 0.64 -9.93 -1.13
C VAL A 268 1.11 -10.95 -0.09
N LYS A 269 0.66 -12.20 -0.24
CA LYS A 269 0.99 -13.27 0.70
C LYS A 269 2.50 -13.45 0.86
N GLY A 270 2.95 -13.50 2.11
CA GLY A 270 4.37 -13.72 2.46
C GLY A 270 5.28 -12.51 2.26
N ALA A 271 4.73 -11.34 1.95
CA ALA A 271 5.49 -10.10 1.87
C ALA A 271 5.38 -9.29 3.16
N THR A 272 6.46 -8.60 3.50
CA THR A 272 6.52 -7.67 4.63
C THR A 272 7.10 -6.33 4.15
N LEU A 273 6.43 -5.24 4.51
CA LEU A 273 6.85 -3.88 4.24
C LEU A 273 7.28 -3.23 5.56
N VAL A 274 8.42 -2.58 5.58
CA VAL A 274 9.05 -2.03 6.79
C VAL A 274 9.52 -0.61 6.57
#